data_f1782b84c4577d1c5c2b9a3c66762cbd
#
_entry.id   f1782b84c4577d1c5c2b9a3c66762cbd
#
_cell.length_a   1.000
_cell.length_b   1.000
_cell.length_c   1.000
_cell.angle_alpha   90.00
_cell.angle_beta   90.00
_cell.angle_gamma   90.00
#
_symmetry.space_group_name_H-M   'P 1'
#
loop_
_entity.id
_entity.type
_entity.pdbx_description
1 polymer ?
#
loop_
_entity_poly.entity_id
_entity_poly.type
_entity_poly.pdbx_seq_one_letter_code
_entity_poly.pdbx_strand_id
1 'polypeptide(L)'
;MPVEETWPDCYVFGSLSTHQSPISAAISVIAPNLASKLPDDQRIVITGVGLTSPNGNDWATFRQALLEKRSGVQPYEIRYFGETLAGVCDFDAKKYQSKKDIRRGTRAGSVGVYTAQEAVAHSGLDWENVDKDRVGIYVGVTEHGNVETENEIHVIKGFDYDTSCWSHHHNPRTVANNPAGEIALNMQITGPHYTIGAACAAGNAGIIQGAQMLRLNECDVAIAGGTSESIHTFGIFASFNSQNALATHADPTLASRPFDQKRNGIVVAEGGCLYTLERLSDAKARGAEIHGELVGYAMNTDATDFVLPNPERQAQCVQKALKRAGLEADQIDIVSTHATGTNSGDIQECAALRSVFGKCENVRINNTKSYIGHAMGAAGSLELAGNLMAFRDQVVHPTINVDELDPECDLPGLVLNEPQEKPRVDYILNNSFGMLGINSVVIVGRV
;
A
#
# COMPACT_ATOMS: atom_id res chain seq x y z
N MET A 1 -24.34 -23.76 -36.50
CA MET A 1 -23.39 -23.55 -37.57
C MET A 1 -22.32 -22.62 -36.98
N PRO A 2 -21.07 -23.02 -36.86
CA PRO A 2 -19.99 -22.16 -36.42
C PRO A 2 -19.52 -21.30 -37.62
N VAL A 3 -19.34 -20.04 -37.37
CA VAL A 3 -18.74 -19.09 -38.32
C VAL A 3 -17.24 -19.10 -38.05
N GLU A 4 -16.45 -19.62 -38.96
CA GLU A 4 -14.99 -19.49 -38.99
C GLU A 4 -14.64 -18.09 -39.54
N GLU A 5 -14.09 -17.24 -38.72
CA GLU A 5 -13.42 -16.03 -39.18
C GLU A 5 -11.92 -16.30 -39.39
N THR A 6 -11.51 -16.32 -40.63
CA THR A 6 -10.10 -16.38 -41.04
C THR A 6 -9.47 -14.98 -41.05
N TRP A 7 -8.39 -14.80 -40.27
CA TRP A 7 -7.54 -13.63 -40.35
C TRP A 7 -6.47 -13.81 -41.43
N PRO A 8 -6.14 -12.79 -42.24
CA PRO A 8 -5.10 -12.93 -43.25
C PRO A 8 -3.70 -12.81 -42.63
N ASP A 9 -2.86 -13.79 -42.94
CA ASP A 9 -1.40 -13.72 -42.74
C ASP A 9 -0.82 -12.64 -43.65
N CYS A 10 0.00 -11.77 -43.11
CA CYS A 10 1.17 -11.17 -43.76
C CYS A 10 1.80 -10.12 -42.87
N TYR A 11 3.00 -10.41 -42.34
CA TYR A 11 4.15 -9.49 -42.44
C TYR A 11 5.43 -10.25 -42.09
N VAL A 12 6.22 -10.45 -43.14
CA VAL A 12 7.61 -10.95 -43.10
C VAL A 12 8.47 -9.83 -42.50
N PHE A 13 9.08 -10.06 -41.35
CA PHE A 13 10.09 -9.14 -40.82
C PHE A 13 11.46 -9.42 -41.48
N GLY A 14 11.90 -8.50 -42.28
CA GLY A 14 13.28 -8.43 -42.78
C GLY A 14 14.24 -8.15 -41.61
N SER A 15 15.40 -8.79 -41.69
CA SER A 15 16.52 -8.62 -40.77
C SER A 15 16.98 -7.16 -40.70
N LEU A 16 16.82 -6.52 -39.53
CA LEU A 16 17.42 -5.20 -39.27
C LEU A 16 18.78 -5.39 -38.58
N SER A 17 19.81 -4.89 -39.25
CA SER A 17 21.17 -4.76 -38.80
C SER A 17 21.24 -3.92 -37.49
N THR A 18 22.08 -4.39 -36.56
CA THR A 18 22.41 -3.72 -35.31
C THR A 18 23.10 -2.36 -35.55
N HIS A 19 22.33 -1.29 -35.57
CA HIS A 19 22.88 0.05 -35.35
C HIS A 19 22.63 0.43 -33.87
N GLN A 20 23.71 0.47 -33.10
CA GLN A 20 23.71 1.06 -31.75
C GLN A 20 23.38 2.55 -31.90
N SER A 21 22.26 2.96 -31.29
CA SER A 21 21.83 4.36 -31.28
C SER A 21 22.66 5.17 -30.26
N PRO A 22 23.00 6.43 -30.56
CA PRO A 22 23.83 7.28 -29.69
C PRO A 22 23.12 7.83 -28.45
N ILE A 23 21.93 7.33 -28.10
CA ILE A 23 21.17 7.75 -26.90
C ILE A 23 21.70 7.10 -25.59
N SER A 24 22.54 6.07 -25.70
CA SER A 24 23.12 5.35 -24.53
C SER A 24 24.18 6.15 -23.78
N ALA A 25 24.76 7.19 -24.36
CA ALA A 25 25.90 7.90 -23.74
C ALA A 25 25.48 9.13 -22.89
N ALA A 26 24.23 9.57 -22.94
CA ALA A 26 23.78 10.79 -22.25
C ALA A 26 23.11 10.55 -20.86
N ILE A 27 22.92 9.28 -20.44
CA ILE A 27 22.22 8.93 -19.18
C ILE A 27 23.21 8.62 -18.03
N SER A 28 24.51 8.64 -18.23
CA SER A 28 25.50 8.21 -17.23
C SER A 28 26.04 9.30 -16.31
N VAL A 29 25.45 10.49 -16.28
CA VAL A 29 25.90 11.57 -15.39
C VAL A 29 24.73 12.15 -14.61
N ILE A 30 24.14 11.36 -13.71
CA ILE A 30 23.46 11.91 -12.53
C ILE A 30 24.15 11.28 -11.31
N ALA A 31 24.95 12.14 -10.68
CA ALA A 31 25.86 11.82 -9.59
C ALA A 31 25.17 11.33 -8.29
N PRO A 32 25.91 10.65 -7.41
CA PRO A 32 25.40 10.14 -6.12
C PRO A 32 25.13 11.31 -5.14
N ASN A 33 24.12 11.12 -4.29
CA ASN A 33 23.62 12.01 -3.22
C ASN A 33 22.61 13.09 -3.67
N LEU A 34 21.43 12.69 -4.17
CA LEU A 34 20.41 13.66 -4.53
C LEU A 34 19.49 14.07 -3.35
N ALA A 35 19.14 13.18 -2.43
CA ALA A 35 18.12 13.47 -1.42
C ALA A 35 18.55 14.55 -0.40
N SER A 36 19.81 14.55 0.06
CA SER A 36 20.31 15.57 0.99
C SER A 36 20.72 16.90 0.33
N LYS A 37 20.65 16.99 -1.02
CA LYS A 37 21.07 18.16 -1.81
C LYS A 37 19.92 18.83 -2.55
N LEU A 38 18.71 18.32 -2.44
CA LEU A 38 17.54 18.98 -3.01
C LEU A 38 17.21 20.24 -2.18
N PRO A 39 16.83 21.35 -2.82
CA PRO A 39 16.31 22.51 -2.11
C PRO A 39 14.98 22.17 -1.42
N ASP A 40 14.64 22.90 -0.36
CA ASP A 40 13.49 22.59 0.50
C ASP A 40 12.15 22.54 -0.24
N ASP A 41 12.02 23.24 -1.36
CA ASP A 41 10.83 23.21 -2.25
C ASP A 41 10.73 21.93 -3.11
N GLN A 42 11.76 21.10 -3.13
CA GLN A 42 11.79 19.80 -3.82
C GLN A 42 11.78 18.61 -2.85
N ARG A 43 11.95 18.86 -1.56
CA ARG A 43 11.91 17.87 -0.48
C ARG A 43 10.46 17.68 -0.03
N ILE A 44 9.99 16.45 0.01
CA ILE A 44 8.60 16.13 0.35
C ILE A 44 8.56 15.47 1.71
N VAL A 45 7.73 16.02 2.60
CA VAL A 45 7.61 15.57 3.98
C VAL A 45 6.19 15.11 4.30
N ILE A 46 6.09 14.23 5.28
CA ILE A 46 4.83 13.75 5.86
C ILE A 46 4.52 14.64 7.05
N THR A 47 3.41 15.37 6.99
CA THR A 47 2.94 16.25 8.07
C THR A 47 1.71 15.72 8.77
N GLY A 48 0.99 14.76 8.15
CA GLY A 48 -0.19 14.14 8.75
C GLY A 48 -0.31 12.67 8.42
N VAL A 49 -0.86 11.89 9.34
CA VAL A 49 -1.15 10.47 9.20
C VAL A 49 -2.58 10.22 9.66
N GLY A 50 -3.41 9.65 8.79
CA GLY A 50 -4.77 9.22 9.12
C GLY A 50 -4.97 7.79 8.68
N LEU A 51 -5.43 6.92 9.57
CA LEU A 51 -5.60 5.51 9.27
C LEU A 51 -6.81 4.88 9.97
N THR A 52 -7.27 3.79 9.39
CA THR A 52 -8.08 2.76 10.06
C THR A 52 -7.54 1.40 9.65
N SER A 53 -7.36 0.54 10.64
CA SER A 53 -6.82 -0.81 10.49
C SER A 53 -7.58 -1.79 11.38
N PRO A 54 -7.45 -3.10 11.17
CA PRO A 54 -8.10 -4.10 12.01
C PRO A 54 -7.79 -4.04 13.51
N ASN A 55 -6.69 -3.40 13.91
CA ASN A 55 -6.26 -3.29 15.30
C ASN A 55 -6.12 -1.85 15.82
N GLY A 56 -6.61 -0.85 15.07
CA GLY A 56 -6.63 0.54 15.52
C GLY A 56 -7.17 1.52 14.48
N ASN A 57 -7.89 2.55 14.93
CA ASN A 57 -8.53 3.57 14.08
C ASN A 57 -7.83 4.94 14.16
N ASP A 58 -6.69 5.00 14.79
CA ASP A 58 -5.78 6.14 14.80
C ASP A 58 -4.33 5.65 14.91
N TRP A 59 -3.39 6.51 14.60
CA TRP A 59 -1.98 6.14 14.51
C TRP A 59 -1.37 5.68 15.85
N ALA A 60 -1.75 6.30 16.96
CA ALA A 60 -1.25 5.95 18.27
C ALA A 60 -1.78 4.58 18.75
N THR A 61 -3.09 4.34 18.61
CA THR A 61 -3.73 3.07 18.92
C THR A 61 -3.18 1.93 18.06
N PHE A 62 -2.98 2.19 16.77
CA PHE A 62 -2.37 1.23 15.85
C PHE A 62 -0.94 0.87 16.30
N ARG A 63 -0.11 1.88 16.57
CA ARG A 63 1.26 1.65 17.06
C ARG A 63 1.29 0.86 18.37
N GLN A 64 0.44 1.23 19.32
CA GLN A 64 0.35 0.51 20.58
C GLN A 64 -0.02 -0.96 20.37
N ALA A 65 -0.98 -1.25 19.48
CA ALA A 65 -1.36 -2.62 19.14
C ALA A 65 -0.20 -3.44 18.56
N LEU A 66 0.66 -2.83 17.73
CA LEU A 66 1.85 -3.49 17.21
C LEU A 66 2.88 -3.82 18.30
N LEU A 67 3.10 -2.90 19.24
CA LEU A 67 4.04 -3.12 20.37
C LEU A 67 3.51 -4.12 21.38
N GLU A 68 2.19 -4.15 21.62
CA GLU A 68 1.51 -5.10 22.48
C GLU A 68 1.25 -6.46 21.83
N LYS A 69 1.65 -6.65 20.59
CA LYS A 69 1.44 -7.87 19.79
C LYS A 69 -0.04 -8.25 19.64
N ARG A 70 -0.91 -7.26 19.51
CA ARG A 70 -2.35 -7.44 19.41
C ARG A 70 -2.79 -7.62 17.97
N SER A 71 -3.24 -8.82 17.61
CA SER A 71 -3.80 -9.13 16.29
C SER A 71 -5.19 -8.51 16.11
N GLY A 72 -5.49 -8.06 14.89
CA GLY A 72 -6.82 -7.63 14.46
C GLY A 72 -7.54 -8.65 13.57
N VAL A 73 -6.98 -9.86 13.43
CA VAL A 73 -7.59 -10.94 12.64
C VAL A 73 -8.69 -11.60 13.45
N GLN A 74 -9.84 -11.82 12.82
CA GLN A 74 -11.01 -12.41 13.47
C GLN A 74 -11.80 -13.31 12.52
N PRO A 75 -12.72 -14.16 13.03
CA PRO A 75 -13.67 -14.87 12.18
C PRO A 75 -14.52 -13.87 11.42
N TYR A 76 -14.78 -14.18 10.15
CA TYR A 76 -15.55 -13.35 9.25
C TYR A 76 -16.44 -14.18 8.35
N GLU A 77 -17.66 -13.73 8.12
CA GLU A 77 -18.59 -14.35 7.19
C GLU A 77 -18.76 -13.46 5.96
N ILE A 78 -18.37 -13.95 4.81
CA ILE A 78 -18.59 -13.28 3.54
C ILE A 78 -19.74 -13.93 2.77
N ARG A 79 -20.59 -13.11 2.18
CA ARG A 79 -21.74 -13.52 1.40
C ARG A 79 -21.34 -14.51 0.30
N TYR A 80 -22.04 -15.63 0.20
CA TYR A 80 -21.87 -16.74 -0.75
C TYR A 80 -20.59 -17.57 -0.61
N PHE A 81 -19.66 -17.15 0.22
CA PHE A 81 -18.43 -17.90 0.51
C PHE A 81 -18.55 -18.67 1.83
N GLY A 82 -19.16 -18.07 2.85
CA GLY A 82 -19.30 -18.62 4.19
C GLY A 82 -18.25 -18.10 5.16
N GLU A 83 -17.94 -18.89 6.20
CA GLU A 83 -16.99 -18.54 7.25
C GLU A 83 -15.55 -18.56 6.76
N THR A 84 -14.77 -17.58 7.16
CA THR A 84 -13.35 -17.41 6.85
C THR A 84 -12.68 -16.56 7.94
N LEU A 85 -11.42 -16.18 7.73
CA LEU A 85 -10.68 -15.25 8.57
C LEU A 85 -10.43 -13.95 7.81
N ALA A 86 -10.59 -12.81 8.48
CA ALA A 86 -10.29 -11.51 7.89
C ALA A 86 -9.80 -10.50 8.93
N GLY A 87 -9.07 -9.49 8.44
CA GLY A 87 -8.78 -8.27 9.18
C GLY A 87 -9.89 -7.25 8.94
N VAL A 88 -10.72 -6.98 9.96
CA VAL A 88 -11.92 -6.14 9.85
C VAL A 88 -11.71 -4.85 10.61
N CYS A 89 -12.02 -3.71 9.98
CA CYS A 89 -11.94 -2.39 10.60
C CYS A 89 -13.27 -1.99 11.26
N ASP A 90 -13.19 -1.52 12.50
CA ASP A 90 -14.33 -1.01 13.27
C ASP A 90 -14.20 0.51 13.49
N PHE A 91 -14.35 1.29 12.41
CA PHE A 91 -14.34 2.75 12.48
C PHE A 91 -15.74 3.34 12.30
N ASP A 92 -15.99 4.49 12.92
CA ASP A 92 -17.26 5.20 12.76
C ASP A 92 -17.23 6.14 11.55
N ALA A 93 -17.71 5.66 10.40
CA ALA A 93 -17.84 6.49 9.20
C ALA A 93 -18.74 7.74 9.42
N LYS A 94 -19.68 7.71 10.39
CA LYS A 94 -20.55 8.85 10.68
C LYS A 94 -19.82 10.02 11.32
N LYS A 95 -18.58 9.82 11.78
CA LYS A 95 -17.74 10.92 12.28
C LYS A 95 -17.56 12.01 11.22
N TYR A 96 -17.49 11.61 9.93
CA TYR A 96 -17.21 12.51 8.82
C TYR A 96 -18.23 12.46 7.67
N GLN A 97 -19.17 11.52 7.69
CA GLN A 97 -20.15 11.34 6.62
C GLN A 97 -21.59 11.32 7.16
N SER A 98 -22.52 11.93 6.42
CA SER A 98 -23.93 11.75 6.70
C SER A 98 -24.39 10.32 6.34
N LYS A 99 -25.50 9.86 6.95
CA LYS A 99 -26.13 8.57 6.56
C LYS A 99 -26.47 8.50 5.07
N LYS A 100 -26.77 9.66 4.44
CA LYS A 100 -27.07 9.75 3.01
C LYS A 100 -25.81 9.48 2.18
N ASP A 101 -24.66 10.05 2.58
CA ASP A 101 -23.40 9.90 1.84
C ASP A 101 -22.89 8.46 1.96
N ILE A 102 -22.89 7.87 3.17
CA ILE A 102 -22.54 6.46 3.39
C ILE A 102 -23.39 5.53 2.51
N ARG A 103 -24.72 5.78 2.42
CA ARG A 103 -25.61 4.96 1.59
C ARG A 103 -25.36 5.10 0.10
N ARG A 104 -24.88 6.26 -0.36
CA ARG A 104 -24.62 6.54 -1.78
C ARG A 104 -23.21 6.18 -2.21
N GLY A 105 -22.28 6.17 -1.28
CA GLY A 105 -20.88 5.87 -1.50
C GLY A 105 -20.54 4.38 -1.42
N THR A 106 -19.26 4.10 -1.29
CA THR A 106 -18.65 2.77 -1.19
C THR A 106 -18.01 2.58 0.18
N ARG A 107 -17.66 1.34 0.53
CA ARG A 107 -16.86 1.06 1.74
C ARG A 107 -15.46 1.65 1.59
N ALA A 108 -14.81 1.46 0.42
CA ALA A 108 -13.52 2.07 0.12
C ALA A 108 -13.56 3.60 0.22
N GLY A 109 -14.64 4.23 -0.28
CA GLY A 109 -14.87 5.66 -0.14
C GLY A 109 -14.99 6.10 1.31
N SER A 110 -15.72 5.34 2.15
CA SER A 110 -15.87 5.65 3.57
C SER A 110 -14.55 5.52 4.33
N VAL A 111 -13.75 4.48 4.04
CA VAL A 111 -12.37 4.33 4.55
C VAL A 111 -11.52 5.53 4.12
N GLY A 112 -11.58 5.89 2.83
CA GLY A 112 -10.84 7.00 2.27
C GLY A 112 -11.19 8.33 2.90
N VAL A 113 -12.48 8.64 3.05
CA VAL A 113 -12.95 9.88 3.71
C VAL A 113 -12.47 9.93 5.17
N TYR A 114 -12.65 8.83 5.92
CA TYR A 114 -12.21 8.76 7.31
C TYR A 114 -10.72 9.05 7.42
N THR A 115 -9.90 8.34 6.66
CA THR A 115 -8.44 8.46 6.73
C THR A 115 -7.92 9.80 6.22
N ALA A 116 -8.54 10.39 5.19
CA ALA A 116 -8.20 11.72 4.69
C ALA A 116 -8.48 12.82 5.72
N GLN A 117 -9.66 12.78 6.36
CA GLN A 117 -10.04 13.72 7.41
C GLN A 117 -9.09 13.62 8.61
N GLU A 118 -8.77 12.39 9.06
CA GLU A 118 -7.81 12.18 10.16
C GLU A 118 -6.39 12.67 9.77
N ALA A 119 -5.94 12.42 8.53
CA ALA A 119 -4.62 12.87 8.08
C ALA A 119 -4.50 14.40 8.05
N VAL A 120 -5.53 15.08 7.56
CA VAL A 120 -5.58 16.54 7.51
C VAL A 120 -5.66 17.11 8.93
N ALA A 121 -6.51 16.56 9.79
CA ALA A 121 -6.61 16.99 11.18
C ALA A 121 -5.27 16.81 11.91
N HIS A 122 -4.60 15.67 11.72
CA HIS A 122 -3.29 15.38 12.32
C HIS A 122 -2.17 16.29 11.81
N SER A 123 -2.26 16.77 10.56
CA SER A 123 -1.26 17.66 9.98
C SER A 123 -1.26 19.08 10.58
N GLY A 124 -2.31 19.46 11.29
CA GLY A 124 -2.48 20.82 11.81
C GLY A 124 -2.66 21.88 10.72
N LEU A 125 -3.05 21.51 9.51
CA LEU A 125 -3.40 22.45 8.45
C LEU A 125 -4.61 23.28 8.86
N ASP A 126 -4.57 24.59 8.62
CA ASP A 126 -5.74 25.46 8.71
C ASP A 126 -6.66 25.20 7.51
N TRP A 127 -7.45 24.13 7.63
CA TRP A 127 -8.24 23.58 6.54
C TRP A 127 -9.25 24.57 5.96
N GLU A 128 -9.76 25.48 6.75
CA GLU A 128 -10.72 26.50 6.30
C GLU A 128 -10.08 27.51 5.33
N ASN A 129 -8.77 27.78 5.49
CA ASN A 129 -8.03 28.73 4.68
C ASN A 129 -7.12 28.09 3.62
N VAL A 130 -7.08 26.75 3.52
CA VAL A 130 -6.34 26.06 2.45
C VAL A 130 -7.02 26.29 1.09
N ASP A 131 -6.24 26.65 0.07
CA ASP A 131 -6.72 26.70 -1.30
C ASP A 131 -7.06 25.29 -1.80
N LYS A 132 -8.35 24.98 -1.93
CA LYS A 132 -8.85 23.65 -2.31
C LYS A 132 -8.51 23.28 -3.76
N ASP A 133 -8.22 24.25 -4.62
CA ASP A 133 -7.76 24.00 -5.99
C ASP A 133 -6.31 23.50 -6.02
N ARG A 134 -5.57 23.75 -4.92
CA ARG A 134 -4.17 23.32 -4.74
C ARG A 134 -4.00 22.11 -3.84
N VAL A 135 -5.10 21.40 -3.50
CA VAL A 135 -5.04 20.11 -2.79
C VAL A 135 -5.26 18.98 -3.78
N GLY A 136 -4.29 18.05 -3.86
CA GLY A 136 -4.38 16.86 -4.69
C GLY A 136 -4.72 15.61 -3.86
N ILE A 137 -5.42 14.65 -4.46
CA ILE A 137 -5.78 13.36 -3.84
C ILE A 137 -5.23 12.22 -4.68
N TYR A 138 -4.45 11.31 -4.08
CA TYR A 138 -3.77 10.20 -4.76
C TYR A 138 -3.95 8.90 -3.96
N VAL A 139 -5.02 8.15 -4.28
CA VAL A 139 -5.42 6.96 -3.52
C VAL A 139 -5.17 5.70 -4.31
N GLY A 140 -4.31 4.83 -3.78
CA GLY A 140 -4.05 3.51 -4.31
C GLY A 140 -5.13 2.50 -3.93
N VAL A 141 -5.51 1.65 -4.89
CA VAL A 141 -6.44 0.52 -4.69
C VAL A 141 -5.93 -0.72 -5.43
N THR A 142 -6.28 -1.90 -4.95
CA THR A 142 -6.04 -3.16 -5.67
C THR A 142 -7.12 -3.37 -6.73
N GLU A 143 -8.36 -3.32 -6.30
CA GLU A 143 -9.57 -3.39 -7.13
C GLU A 143 -10.58 -2.37 -6.63
N HIS A 144 -11.55 -2.04 -7.47
CA HIS A 144 -12.65 -1.16 -7.11
C HIS A 144 -13.92 -1.49 -7.90
N GLY A 145 -15.08 -1.33 -7.24
CA GLY A 145 -16.39 -1.55 -7.85
C GLY A 145 -16.82 -3.02 -7.93
N ASN A 146 -15.98 -3.96 -7.53
CA ASN A 146 -16.32 -5.38 -7.51
C ASN A 146 -17.44 -5.68 -6.51
N VAL A 147 -17.35 -5.12 -5.30
CA VAL A 147 -18.36 -5.27 -4.24
C VAL A 147 -19.73 -4.84 -4.74
N GLU A 148 -19.83 -3.68 -5.34
CA GLU A 148 -21.06 -3.11 -5.87
C GLU A 148 -21.63 -3.95 -7.01
N THR A 149 -20.77 -4.36 -7.95
CA THR A 149 -21.18 -5.14 -9.12
C THR A 149 -21.63 -6.55 -8.73
N GLU A 150 -20.91 -7.24 -7.87
CA GLU A 150 -21.27 -8.55 -7.35
C GLU A 150 -22.64 -8.50 -6.62
N ASN A 151 -22.85 -7.48 -5.79
CA ASN A 151 -24.11 -7.29 -5.08
C ASN A 151 -25.28 -7.02 -6.02
N GLU A 152 -25.12 -6.11 -7.01
CA GLU A 152 -26.18 -5.80 -7.96
C GLU A 152 -26.51 -7.00 -8.87
N ILE A 153 -25.53 -7.74 -9.36
CA ILE A 153 -25.75 -8.98 -10.14
C ILE A 153 -26.53 -10.00 -9.34
N HIS A 154 -26.24 -10.15 -8.04
CA HIS A 154 -26.98 -11.04 -7.18
C HIS A 154 -28.43 -10.57 -7.00
N VAL A 155 -28.66 -9.30 -6.73
CA VAL A 155 -29.98 -8.73 -6.52
C VAL A 155 -30.84 -8.87 -7.77
N ILE A 156 -30.32 -8.45 -8.94
CA ILE A 156 -31.09 -8.43 -10.20
C ILE A 156 -31.49 -9.82 -10.69
N LYS A 157 -30.72 -10.86 -10.31
CA LYS A 157 -31.09 -12.25 -10.57
C LYS A 157 -32.45 -12.61 -9.98
N GLY A 158 -32.80 -12.07 -8.81
CA GLY A 158 -34.11 -12.25 -8.15
C GLY A 158 -35.26 -11.54 -8.86
N PHE A 159 -34.97 -10.68 -9.84
CA PHE A 159 -35.91 -9.92 -10.65
C PHE A 159 -35.81 -10.29 -12.15
N ASP A 160 -35.40 -11.52 -12.46
CA ASP A 160 -35.28 -12.03 -13.84
C ASP A 160 -34.47 -11.08 -14.76
N TYR A 161 -33.45 -10.41 -14.19
CA TYR A 161 -32.59 -9.44 -14.88
C TYR A 161 -33.34 -8.20 -15.41
N ASP A 162 -34.45 -7.79 -14.80
CA ASP A 162 -35.10 -6.52 -15.11
C ASP A 162 -34.22 -5.35 -14.72
N THR A 163 -33.65 -4.68 -15.73
CA THR A 163 -32.71 -3.56 -15.54
C THR A 163 -33.32 -2.35 -14.85
N SER A 164 -34.66 -2.24 -14.78
CA SER A 164 -35.32 -1.19 -14.02
C SER A 164 -35.09 -1.33 -12.50
N CYS A 165 -34.73 -2.52 -12.03
CA CYS A 165 -34.39 -2.79 -10.64
C CYS A 165 -32.91 -2.54 -10.32
N TRP A 166 -32.07 -2.19 -11.32
CA TRP A 166 -30.65 -1.87 -11.10
C TRP A 166 -30.46 -0.57 -10.34
N SER A 167 -29.49 -0.52 -9.42
CA SER A 167 -29.22 0.70 -8.64
C SER A 167 -28.71 1.83 -9.52
N HIS A 168 -29.38 2.99 -9.48
CA HIS A 168 -28.91 4.21 -10.15
C HIS A 168 -27.63 4.80 -9.51
N HIS A 169 -27.22 4.30 -8.35
CA HIS A 169 -25.95 4.66 -7.70
C HIS A 169 -24.78 3.77 -8.15
N HIS A 170 -25.01 2.72 -8.92
CA HIS A 170 -23.97 1.79 -9.34
C HIS A 170 -22.82 2.49 -10.11
N ASN A 171 -23.15 3.23 -11.17
CA ASN A 171 -22.10 3.86 -11.98
C ASN A 171 -21.16 4.78 -11.17
N PRO A 172 -21.63 5.75 -10.37
CA PRO A 172 -20.72 6.58 -9.57
C PRO A 172 -19.93 5.81 -8.51
N ARG A 173 -20.38 4.61 -8.10
CA ARG A 173 -19.65 3.76 -7.16
C ARG A 173 -18.54 2.96 -7.82
N THR A 174 -18.68 2.63 -9.12
CA THR A 174 -17.78 1.70 -9.82
C THR A 174 -16.81 2.38 -10.80
N VAL A 175 -16.95 3.69 -11.04
CA VAL A 175 -16.00 4.43 -11.89
C VAL A 175 -14.61 4.46 -11.28
N ALA A 176 -13.60 4.38 -12.15
CA ALA A 176 -12.20 4.19 -11.74
C ALA A 176 -11.61 5.32 -10.86
N ASN A 177 -12.22 6.50 -10.83
CA ASN A 177 -11.77 7.59 -9.95
C ASN A 177 -12.39 7.57 -8.55
N ASN A 178 -13.24 6.60 -8.22
CA ASN A 178 -13.65 6.29 -6.86
C ASN A 178 -12.56 5.36 -6.23
N PRO A 179 -12.11 5.51 -4.96
CA PRO A 179 -12.68 6.35 -3.89
C PRO A 179 -12.15 7.79 -3.81
N ALA A 180 -11.16 8.21 -4.62
CA ALA A 180 -10.62 9.57 -4.55
C ALA A 180 -11.70 10.64 -4.78
N GLY A 181 -12.68 10.37 -5.66
CA GLY A 181 -13.81 11.26 -5.90
C GLY A 181 -14.73 11.42 -4.69
N GLU A 182 -14.93 10.39 -3.87
CA GLU A 182 -15.73 10.50 -2.63
C GLU A 182 -15.03 11.38 -1.60
N ILE A 183 -13.71 11.30 -1.50
CA ILE A 183 -12.88 12.17 -0.65
C ILE A 183 -13.04 13.62 -1.12
N ALA A 184 -12.88 13.87 -2.44
CA ALA A 184 -13.00 15.20 -3.01
C ALA A 184 -14.37 15.82 -2.71
N LEU A 185 -15.46 15.06 -2.89
CA LEU A 185 -16.83 15.50 -2.58
C LEU A 185 -17.01 15.82 -1.10
N ASN A 186 -16.52 14.97 -0.20
CA ASN A 186 -16.69 15.14 1.24
C ASN A 186 -15.92 16.35 1.77
N MET A 187 -14.68 16.53 1.32
CA MET A 187 -13.77 17.56 1.80
C MET A 187 -13.82 18.86 0.97
N GLN A 188 -14.68 18.90 -0.06
CA GLN A 188 -14.82 20.04 -0.98
C GLN A 188 -13.50 20.41 -1.69
N ILE A 189 -12.68 19.39 -2.01
CA ILE A 189 -11.44 19.57 -2.74
C ILE A 189 -11.76 19.71 -4.22
N THR A 190 -11.23 20.76 -4.86
CA THR A 190 -11.43 21.09 -6.27
C THR A 190 -10.17 20.87 -7.11
N GLY A 191 -9.05 20.54 -6.47
CA GLY A 191 -7.82 20.17 -7.15
C GLY A 191 -7.82 18.75 -7.75
N PRO A 192 -6.70 18.30 -8.32
CA PRO A 192 -6.64 17.03 -9.03
C PRO A 192 -6.84 15.84 -8.10
N HIS A 193 -7.61 14.83 -8.55
CA HIS A 193 -7.76 13.59 -7.81
C HIS A 193 -7.61 12.36 -8.73
N TYR A 194 -6.90 11.35 -8.22
CA TYR A 194 -6.65 10.09 -8.94
C TYR A 194 -6.83 8.90 -8.00
N THR A 195 -7.52 7.88 -8.49
CA THR A 195 -7.45 6.54 -7.93
C THR A 195 -6.45 5.73 -8.76
N ILE A 196 -5.50 5.08 -8.11
CA ILE A 196 -4.33 4.46 -8.74
C ILE A 196 -4.42 2.96 -8.56
N GLY A 197 -4.62 2.22 -9.66
CA GLY A 197 -4.54 0.77 -9.69
C GLY A 197 -3.08 0.30 -9.74
N ALA A 198 -2.62 -0.38 -8.69
CA ALA A 198 -1.28 -0.97 -8.65
C ALA A 198 -1.24 -2.23 -7.76
N ALA A 199 -2.31 -3.02 -7.76
CA ALA A 199 -2.45 -4.21 -6.93
C ALA A 199 -2.02 -3.93 -5.48
N CYS A 200 -1.28 -4.86 -4.85
CA CYS A 200 -0.83 -4.67 -3.46
C CYS A 200 0.21 -3.54 -3.30
N ALA A 201 0.84 -3.09 -4.39
CA ALA A 201 1.79 -1.97 -4.40
C ALA A 201 1.10 -0.58 -4.39
N ALA A 202 -0.23 -0.54 -4.41
CA ALA A 202 -1.01 0.68 -4.68
C ALA A 202 -0.85 1.75 -3.60
N GLY A 203 -0.74 1.39 -2.32
CA GLY A 203 -0.53 2.36 -1.24
C GLY A 203 0.77 3.16 -1.40
N ASN A 204 1.87 2.47 -1.69
CA ASN A 204 3.14 3.13 -2.01
C ASN A 204 3.05 3.94 -3.32
N ALA A 205 2.34 3.43 -4.33
CA ALA A 205 2.13 4.14 -5.59
C ALA A 205 1.38 5.47 -5.37
N GLY A 206 0.37 5.50 -4.50
CA GLY A 206 -0.32 6.72 -4.10
C GLY A 206 0.61 7.74 -3.46
N ILE A 207 1.44 7.32 -2.50
CA ILE A 207 2.45 8.18 -1.85
C ILE A 207 3.43 8.73 -2.88
N ILE A 208 3.95 7.88 -3.78
CA ILE A 208 4.89 8.26 -4.84
C ILE A 208 4.27 9.29 -5.78
N GLN A 209 3.03 9.06 -6.22
CA GLN A 209 2.32 9.98 -7.10
C GLN A 209 2.09 11.33 -6.43
N GLY A 210 1.61 11.35 -5.18
CA GLY A 210 1.43 12.60 -4.42
C GLY A 210 2.74 13.40 -4.32
N ALA A 211 3.85 12.75 -4.00
CA ALA A 211 5.16 13.39 -3.94
C ALA A 211 5.62 13.94 -5.30
N GLN A 212 5.34 13.23 -6.39
CA GLN A 212 5.67 13.71 -7.74
C GLN A 212 4.86 14.95 -8.12
N MET A 213 3.57 14.99 -7.80
CA MET A 213 2.70 16.12 -8.13
C MET A 213 3.05 17.38 -7.33
N LEU A 214 3.48 17.23 -6.07
CA LEU A 214 4.05 18.33 -5.30
C LEU A 214 5.33 18.88 -5.95
N ARG A 215 6.24 18.01 -6.39
CA ARG A 215 7.47 18.42 -7.10
C ARG A 215 7.21 19.09 -8.43
N LEU A 216 6.17 18.67 -9.15
CA LEU A 216 5.72 19.29 -10.40
C LEU A 216 4.95 20.59 -10.18
N ASN A 217 4.69 20.98 -8.93
CA ASN A 217 3.91 22.15 -8.56
C ASN A 217 2.45 22.11 -9.06
N GLU A 218 1.87 20.91 -9.20
CA GLU A 218 0.45 20.72 -9.56
C GLU A 218 -0.47 20.89 -8.35
N CYS A 219 0.06 20.67 -7.13
CA CYS A 219 -0.62 20.92 -5.87
C CYS A 219 0.37 21.42 -4.82
N ASP A 220 -0.14 21.96 -3.70
CA ASP A 220 0.64 22.42 -2.55
C ASP A 220 0.48 21.47 -1.36
N VAL A 221 -0.64 20.75 -1.31
CA VAL A 221 -0.90 19.68 -0.35
C VAL A 221 -1.33 18.44 -1.13
N ALA A 222 -0.78 17.27 -0.79
CA ALA A 222 -1.21 16.00 -1.37
C ALA A 222 -1.74 15.06 -0.27
N ILE A 223 -2.97 14.59 -0.41
CA ILE A 223 -3.56 13.53 0.40
C ILE A 223 -3.28 12.22 -0.34
N ALA A 224 -2.37 11.38 0.17
CA ALA A 224 -1.78 10.28 -0.59
C ALA A 224 -1.59 9.01 0.24
N GLY A 225 -1.83 7.86 -0.36
CA GLY A 225 -1.70 6.55 0.30
C GLY A 225 -2.59 5.51 -0.36
N GLY A 226 -3.26 4.65 0.42
CA GLY A 226 -4.12 3.60 -0.14
C GLY A 226 -5.29 3.23 0.76
N THR A 227 -6.33 2.66 0.12
CA THR A 227 -7.53 2.12 0.76
C THR A 227 -7.86 0.73 0.24
N SER A 228 -8.61 -0.05 1.02
CA SER A 228 -9.08 -1.38 0.65
C SER A 228 -10.43 -1.69 1.28
N GLU A 229 -11.32 -2.31 0.48
CA GLU A 229 -12.58 -2.90 0.90
C GLU A 229 -12.63 -4.41 0.58
N SER A 230 -11.47 -5.02 0.32
CA SER A 230 -11.35 -6.36 -0.28
C SER A 230 -12.03 -7.48 0.51
N ILE A 231 -12.25 -7.31 1.83
CA ILE A 231 -12.98 -8.30 2.64
C ILE A 231 -14.47 -8.41 2.25
N HIS A 232 -15.00 -7.44 1.50
CA HIS A 232 -16.39 -7.46 1.04
C HIS A 232 -16.54 -8.03 -0.37
N THR A 233 -15.44 -8.39 -1.04
CA THR A 233 -15.41 -8.90 -2.42
C THR A 233 -15.40 -10.41 -2.44
N PHE A 234 -16.50 -11.04 -2.88
CA PHE A 234 -16.59 -12.51 -3.02
C PHE A 234 -15.49 -13.05 -3.93
N GLY A 235 -15.25 -12.41 -5.08
CA GLY A 235 -14.26 -12.87 -6.08
C GLY A 235 -12.84 -12.97 -5.51
N ILE A 236 -12.44 -12.09 -4.60
CA ILE A 236 -11.13 -12.14 -3.93
C ILE A 236 -10.99 -13.43 -3.10
N PHE A 237 -11.97 -13.71 -2.24
CA PHE A 237 -11.94 -14.91 -1.41
C PHE A 237 -12.05 -16.18 -2.25
N ALA A 238 -12.95 -16.21 -3.23
CA ALA A 238 -13.14 -17.36 -4.12
C ALA A 238 -11.85 -17.65 -4.92
N SER A 239 -11.18 -16.61 -5.42
CA SER A 239 -9.93 -16.75 -6.17
C SER A 239 -8.80 -17.30 -5.31
N PHE A 240 -8.55 -16.71 -4.14
CA PHE A 240 -7.50 -17.22 -3.23
C PHE A 240 -7.81 -18.61 -2.71
N ASN A 241 -9.08 -18.91 -2.42
CA ASN A 241 -9.49 -20.24 -2.00
C ASN A 241 -9.24 -21.30 -3.10
N SER A 242 -9.55 -21.00 -4.34
CA SER A 242 -9.30 -21.92 -5.47
C SER A 242 -7.82 -22.21 -5.70
N GLN A 243 -6.95 -21.34 -5.23
CA GLN A 243 -5.49 -21.47 -5.28
C GLN A 243 -4.91 -22.09 -3.99
N ASN A 244 -5.72 -22.44 -3.00
CA ASN A 244 -5.30 -22.84 -1.66
C ASN A 244 -4.37 -21.78 -1.00
N ALA A 245 -4.68 -20.51 -1.23
CA ALA A 245 -3.87 -19.39 -0.78
C ALA A 245 -4.52 -18.57 0.37
N LEU A 246 -5.69 -19.00 0.88
CA LEU A 246 -6.28 -18.42 2.09
C LEU A 246 -5.73 -19.08 3.34
N ALA A 247 -5.30 -18.25 4.29
CA ALA A 247 -4.83 -18.74 5.58
C ALA A 247 -5.96 -19.31 6.43
N THR A 248 -5.67 -20.41 7.11
CA THR A 248 -6.58 -21.07 8.05
C THR A 248 -5.85 -21.37 9.34
N HIS A 249 -6.51 -21.13 10.48
CA HIS A 249 -6.01 -21.50 11.81
C HIS A 249 -7.16 -21.61 12.80
N ALA A 250 -7.04 -22.50 13.81
CA ALA A 250 -8.07 -22.67 14.85
C ALA A 250 -8.20 -21.43 15.73
N ASP A 251 -7.09 -20.74 16.02
CA ASP A 251 -7.06 -19.42 16.64
C ASP A 251 -6.85 -18.37 15.56
N PRO A 252 -7.84 -17.50 15.28
CA PRO A 252 -7.75 -16.47 14.24
C PRO A 252 -6.53 -15.57 14.41
N THR A 253 -6.14 -15.26 15.63
CA THR A 253 -5.04 -14.34 15.93
C THR A 253 -3.67 -14.87 15.49
N LEU A 254 -3.55 -16.18 15.26
CA LEU A 254 -2.34 -16.86 14.84
C LEU A 254 -2.33 -17.20 13.34
N ALA A 255 -3.35 -16.79 12.56
CA ALA A 255 -3.51 -17.19 11.17
C ALA A 255 -2.54 -16.47 10.22
N SER A 256 -2.32 -15.18 10.43
CA SER A 256 -1.35 -14.41 9.63
C SER A 256 0.05 -14.62 10.21
N ARG A 257 0.87 -15.43 9.50
CA ARG A 257 2.16 -15.89 10.01
C ARG A 257 3.29 -15.85 8.97
N PRO A 258 3.63 -14.66 8.43
CA PRO A 258 4.73 -14.52 7.49
C PRO A 258 6.03 -15.11 8.06
N PHE A 259 6.83 -15.75 7.19
CA PHE A 259 8.11 -16.41 7.47
C PHE A 259 8.04 -17.69 8.30
N ASP A 260 6.90 -18.00 8.92
CA ASP A 260 6.75 -19.26 9.67
C ASP A 260 6.69 -20.47 8.72
N GLN A 261 7.28 -21.57 9.13
CA GLN A 261 7.32 -22.81 8.33
C GLN A 261 5.91 -23.39 8.07
N LYS A 262 4.96 -23.12 8.97
CA LYS A 262 3.56 -23.59 8.87
C LYS A 262 2.63 -22.55 8.24
N ARG A 263 3.15 -21.47 7.63
CA ARG A 263 2.33 -20.52 6.91
C ARG A 263 1.59 -21.20 5.77
N ASN A 264 0.34 -20.85 5.56
CA ASN A 264 -0.52 -21.55 4.61
C ASN A 264 -1.38 -20.60 3.76
N GLY A 265 -1.04 -19.30 3.71
CA GLY A 265 -1.74 -18.36 2.85
C GLY A 265 -1.94 -17.00 3.46
N ILE A 266 -2.80 -16.23 2.81
CA ILE A 266 -3.13 -14.83 3.10
C ILE A 266 -4.35 -14.77 4.00
N VAL A 267 -4.31 -13.92 5.02
CA VAL A 267 -5.51 -13.40 5.66
C VAL A 267 -5.88 -12.11 4.94
N VAL A 268 -7.03 -12.06 4.26
CA VAL A 268 -7.50 -10.84 3.58
C VAL A 268 -7.91 -9.81 4.63
N ALA A 269 -7.58 -8.54 4.40
CA ALA A 269 -7.97 -7.45 5.31
C ALA A 269 -8.51 -6.25 4.55
N GLU A 270 -9.30 -5.42 5.23
CA GLU A 270 -9.65 -4.07 4.82
C GLU A 270 -8.84 -3.02 5.59
N GLY A 271 -8.96 -1.78 5.21
CA GLY A 271 -8.39 -0.64 5.90
C GLY A 271 -7.92 0.46 4.97
N GLY A 272 -7.28 1.44 5.54
CA GLY A 272 -6.69 2.54 4.80
C GLY A 272 -5.70 3.33 5.63
N CYS A 273 -4.75 3.91 4.94
CA CYS A 273 -3.88 4.93 5.50
C CYS A 273 -3.59 5.98 4.42
N LEU A 274 -3.93 7.22 4.73
CA LEU A 274 -3.60 8.38 3.91
C LEU A 274 -2.70 9.32 4.71
N TYR A 275 -1.80 9.94 4.00
CA TYR A 275 -0.84 10.90 4.50
C TYR A 275 -1.15 12.28 3.96
N THR A 276 -0.94 13.31 4.75
CA THR A 276 -0.78 14.66 4.26
C THR A 276 0.68 14.88 3.94
N LEU A 277 0.96 15.13 2.66
CA LEU A 277 2.30 15.41 2.15
C LEU A 277 2.39 16.88 1.76
N GLU A 278 3.52 17.50 2.06
CA GLU A 278 3.84 18.90 1.72
C GLU A 278 5.29 19.03 1.29
N ARG A 279 5.63 20.13 0.61
CA ARG A 279 7.04 20.51 0.45
C ARG A 279 7.60 20.90 1.82
N LEU A 280 8.85 20.58 2.04
CA LEU A 280 9.53 20.95 3.31
C LEU A 280 9.53 22.46 3.55
N SER A 281 9.67 23.27 2.48
CA SER A 281 9.56 24.73 2.57
C SER A 281 8.23 25.19 3.15
N ASP A 282 7.13 24.61 2.68
CA ASP A 282 5.77 25.01 3.06
C ASP A 282 5.46 24.53 4.48
N ALA A 283 5.85 23.28 4.80
CA ALA A 283 5.73 22.71 6.14
C ALA A 283 6.47 23.55 7.20
N LYS A 284 7.72 23.95 6.90
CA LYS A 284 8.52 24.83 7.77
C LYS A 284 7.89 26.22 7.91
N ALA A 285 7.41 26.81 6.82
CA ALA A 285 6.82 28.15 6.83
C ALA A 285 5.59 28.25 7.75
N ARG A 286 4.80 27.18 7.88
CA ARG A 286 3.64 27.11 8.79
C ARG A 286 3.95 26.49 10.16
N GLY A 287 5.21 26.06 10.41
CA GLY A 287 5.60 25.43 11.67
C GLY A 287 4.99 24.03 11.89
N ALA A 288 4.80 23.26 10.82
CA ALA A 288 4.25 21.91 10.89
C ALA A 288 5.15 20.94 11.67
N GLU A 289 4.53 20.02 12.38
CA GLU A 289 5.23 18.83 12.85
C GLU A 289 5.53 17.92 11.67
N ILE A 290 6.80 17.46 11.54
CA ILE A 290 7.23 16.60 10.45
C ILE A 290 7.49 15.21 10.99
N HIS A 291 6.84 14.21 10.37
CA HIS A 291 6.91 12.82 10.80
C HIS A 291 7.94 12.01 10.00
N GLY A 292 8.41 12.54 8.90
CA GLY A 292 9.45 11.95 8.05
C GLY A 292 9.52 12.63 6.69
N GLU A 293 10.62 12.43 5.98
CA GLU A 293 10.85 12.92 4.61
C GLU A 293 10.91 11.75 3.64
N LEU A 294 10.21 11.83 2.52
CA LEU A 294 10.30 10.85 1.43
C LEU A 294 11.62 11.09 0.66
N VAL A 295 12.69 10.42 1.09
CA VAL A 295 14.05 10.61 0.55
C VAL A 295 14.32 9.79 -0.71
N GLY A 296 13.61 8.67 -0.91
CA GLY A 296 13.78 7.85 -2.08
C GLY A 296 12.56 6.98 -2.37
N TYR A 297 12.38 6.63 -3.63
CA TYR A 297 11.37 5.68 -4.05
C TYR A 297 11.69 5.06 -5.41
N ALA A 298 11.14 3.90 -5.68
CA ALA A 298 11.21 3.26 -6.99
C ALA A 298 9.95 2.42 -7.27
N MET A 299 9.67 2.27 -8.54
CA MET A 299 8.74 1.27 -9.08
C MET A 299 9.39 0.60 -10.28
N ASN A 300 9.11 -0.69 -10.45
CA ASN A 300 9.43 -1.45 -11.66
C ASN A 300 8.41 -2.57 -11.85
N THR A 301 8.60 -3.40 -12.86
CA THR A 301 7.80 -4.60 -13.09
C THR A 301 8.68 -5.81 -13.32
N ASP A 302 8.18 -6.99 -12.93
CA ASP A 302 8.84 -8.28 -13.14
C ASP A 302 8.80 -8.70 -14.62
N ALA A 303 7.65 -8.50 -15.28
CA ALA A 303 7.38 -8.87 -16.67
C ALA A 303 7.65 -10.37 -16.96
N THR A 304 7.37 -11.24 -15.98
CA THR A 304 7.66 -12.68 -16.06
C THR A 304 6.44 -13.57 -15.87
N ASP A 305 5.61 -13.31 -14.86
CA ASP A 305 4.48 -14.16 -14.48
C ASP A 305 3.31 -13.32 -13.95
N PHE A 306 2.08 -13.89 -13.95
CA PHE A 306 0.88 -13.23 -13.43
C PHE A 306 0.88 -13.16 -11.89
N VAL A 307 1.49 -14.15 -11.22
CA VAL A 307 1.39 -14.33 -9.77
C VAL A 307 2.75 -14.50 -9.10
N LEU A 308 3.65 -15.30 -9.70
CA LEU A 308 4.96 -15.60 -9.10
C LEU A 308 5.89 -14.38 -9.15
N PRO A 309 6.36 -13.89 -7.98
CA PRO A 309 7.26 -12.74 -7.94
C PRO A 309 8.66 -13.10 -8.42
N ASN A 310 9.35 -12.12 -8.98
CA ASN A 310 10.73 -12.25 -9.42
C ASN A 310 11.69 -11.57 -8.42
N PRO A 311 12.50 -12.32 -7.65
CA PRO A 311 13.35 -11.77 -6.60
C PRO A 311 14.44 -10.83 -7.13
N GLU A 312 14.94 -11.06 -8.35
CA GLU A 312 15.94 -10.18 -8.95
C GLU A 312 15.33 -8.80 -9.27
N ARG A 313 14.09 -8.76 -9.76
CA ARG A 313 13.38 -7.52 -10.06
C ARG A 313 12.98 -6.77 -8.80
N GLN A 314 12.55 -7.48 -7.76
CA GLN A 314 12.32 -6.90 -6.44
C GLN A 314 13.60 -6.28 -5.88
N ALA A 315 14.74 -7.02 -5.90
CA ALA A 315 16.03 -6.49 -5.49
C ALA A 315 16.46 -5.25 -6.29
N GLN A 316 16.25 -5.25 -7.60
CA GLN A 316 16.53 -4.10 -8.46
C GLN A 316 15.65 -2.89 -8.10
N CYS A 317 14.39 -3.11 -7.70
CA CYS A 317 13.52 -2.03 -7.23
C CYS A 317 14.08 -1.39 -5.95
N VAL A 318 14.49 -2.21 -4.98
CA VAL A 318 15.14 -1.76 -3.73
C VAL A 318 16.42 -0.98 -4.04
N GLN A 319 17.32 -1.52 -4.85
CA GLN A 319 18.57 -0.87 -5.24
C GLN A 319 18.34 0.46 -5.96
N LYS A 320 17.30 0.54 -6.80
CA LYS A 320 16.92 1.78 -7.49
C LYS A 320 16.40 2.85 -6.52
N ALA A 321 15.64 2.44 -5.49
CA ALA A 321 15.18 3.35 -4.45
C ALA A 321 16.36 3.88 -3.61
N LEU A 322 17.27 3.01 -3.17
CA LEU A 322 18.50 3.36 -2.46
C LEU A 322 19.35 4.35 -3.28
N LYS A 323 19.61 4.04 -4.55
CA LYS A 323 20.36 4.92 -5.44
C LYS A 323 19.72 6.31 -5.57
N ARG A 324 18.40 6.40 -5.65
CA ARG A 324 17.68 7.68 -5.73
C ARG A 324 17.72 8.46 -4.42
N ALA A 325 17.74 7.75 -3.29
CA ALA A 325 17.94 8.34 -1.98
C ALA A 325 19.40 8.78 -1.73
N GLY A 326 20.35 8.27 -2.54
CA GLY A 326 21.79 8.46 -2.30
C GLY A 326 22.28 7.71 -1.07
N LEU A 327 21.66 6.56 -0.78
CA LEU A 327 21.95 5.73 0.39
C LEU A 327 22.54 4.38 -0.03
N GLU A 328 23.44 3.87 0.82
CA GLU A 328 23.89 2.48 0.79
C GLU A 328 22.95 1.62 1.65
N ALA A 329 22.95 0.30 1.42
CA ALA A 329 22.05 -0.62 2.10
C ALA A 329 22.23 -0.66 3.62
N ASP A 330 23.47 -0.53 4.11
CA ASP A 330 23.81 -0.54 5.53
C ASP A 330 23.37 0.72 6.31
N GLN A 331 22.95 1.76 5.59
CA GLN A 331 22.37 2.97 6.17
C GLN A 331 20.86 2.84 6.46
N ILE A 332 20.21 1.80 5.96
CA ILE A 332 18.79 1.52 6.28
C ILE A 332 18.71 0.91 7.67
N ASP A 333 17.83 1.44 8.49
CA ASP A 333 17.62 0.95 9.85
C ASP A 333 16.51 -0.09 9.94
N ILE A 334 15.40 0.15 9.21
CA ILE A 334 14.24 -0.73 9.21
C ILE A 334 13.85 -1.05 7.77
N VAL A 335 13.64 -2.32 7.49
CA VAL A 335 12.99 -2.82 6.28
C VAL A 335 11.63 -3.40 6.66
N SER A 336 10.57 -2.75 6.21
CA SER A 336 9.20 -3.25 6.29
C SER A 336 8.92 -4.14 5.09
N THR A 337 8.63 -5.41 5.32
CA THR A 337 8.48 -6.40 4.26
C THR A 337 7.06 -6.47 3.73
N HIS A 338 6.95 -6.88 2.48
CA HIS A 338 5.66 -7.21 1.88
C HIS A 338 5.11 -8.54 2.36
N ALA A 339 5.94 -9.54 2.67
CA ALA A 339 5.62 -10.92 2.98
C ALA A 339 4.18 -11.15 3.47
N THR A 340 3.43 -11.99 2.76
CA THR A 340 1.99 -12.15 2.92
C THR A 340 1.57 -13.41 3.67
N GLY A 341 2.55 -14.24 4.09
CA GLY A 341 2.31 -15.57 4.65
C GLY A 341 2.07 -16.64 3.59
N THR A 342 2.42 -16.36 2.33
CA THR A 342 2.41 -17.37 1.26
C THR A 342 3.78 -18.04 1.13
N ASN A 343 3.76 -19.35 0.79
CA ASN A 343 5.02 -20.11 0.70
C ASN A 343 5.99 -19.47 -0.32
N SER A 344 5.57 -19.29 -1.55
CA SER A 344 6.44 -18.75 -2.61
C SER A 344 6.74 -17.27 -2.43
N GLY A 345 5.73 -16.45 -2.05
CA GLY A 345 5.90 -15.00 -1.94
C GLY A 345 6.94 -14.60 -0.92
N ASP A 346 6.87 -15.20 0.28
CA ASP A 346 7.79 -14.89 1.37
C ASP A 346 9.23 -15.31 1.04
N ILE A 347 9.42 -16.52 0.44
CA ILE A 347 10.74 -17.01 0.01
C ILE A 347 11.38 -16.08 -1.03
N GLN A 348 10.59 -15.65 -2.04
CA GLN A 348 11.12 -14.80 -3.11
C GLN A 348 11.51 -13.40 -2.58
N GLU A 349 10.71 -12.81 -1.70
CA GLU A 349 11.09 -11.55 -1.06
C GLU A 349 12.33 -11.72 -0.19
N CYS A 350 12.43 -12.81 0.60
CA CYS A 350 13.60 -13.10 1.40
C CYS A 350 14.86 -13.28 0.53
N ALA A 351 14.75 -13.91 -0.63
CA ALA A 351 15.85 -14.01 -1.59
C ALA A 351 16.29 -12.63 -2.12
N ALA A 352 15.32 -11.76 -2.46
CA ALA A 352 15.58 -10.39 -2.89
C ALA A 352 16.30 -9.59 -1.79
N LEU A 353 15.77 -9.62 -0.56
CA LEU A 353 16.32 -8.88 0.57
C LEU A 353 17.69 -9.41 0.99
N ARG A 354 17.91 -10.73 0.94
CA ARG A 354 19.22 -11.34 1.22
C ARG A 354 20.28 -10.84 0.24
N SER A 355 19.93 -10.65 -1.03
CA SER A 355 20.86 -10.14 -2.05
C SER A 355 21.28 -8.69 -1.80
N VAL A 356 20.42 -7.88 -1.16
CA VAL A 356 20.68 -6.46 -0.89
C VAL A 356 21.23 -6.24 0.52
N PHE A 357 20.62 -6.85 1.54
CA PHE A 357 20.86 -6.59 2.95
C PHE A 357 21.58 -7.72 3.69
N GLY A 358 21.89 -8.84 3.04
CA GLY A 358 22.44 -10.04 3.70
C GLY A 358 23.80 -9.85 4.39
N LYS A 359 24.46 -8.70 4.17
CA LYS A 359 25.72 -8.32 4.83
C LYS A 359 25.58 -7.14 5.80
N CYS A 360 24.35 -6.64 5.99
CA CYS A 360 24.08 -5.45 6.79
C CYS A 360 23.70 -5.84 8.23
N GLU A 361 24.60 -5.61 9.18
CA GLU A 361 24.40 -5.99 10.59
C GLU A 361 23.38 -5.08 11.33
N ASN A 362 23.25 -3.82 10.91
CA ASN A 362 22.41 -2.82 11.58
C ASN A 362 20.95 -2.85 11.14
N VAL A 363 20.63 -3.45 10.03
CA VAL A 363 19.25 -3.50 9.50
C VAL A 363 18.36 -4.35 10.39
N ARG A 364 17.14 -3.88 10.66
CA ARG A 364 16.07 -4.66 11.29
C ARG A 364 14.96 -4.86 10.30
N ILE A 365 14.44 -6.08 10.22
CA ILE A 365 13.44 -6.48 9.24
C ILE A 365 12.18 -6.93 9.98
N ASN A 366 11.04 -6.37 9.62
CA ASN A 366 9.76 -6.71 10.25
C ASN A 366 8.63 -6.84 9.23
N ASN A 367 7.48 -7.32 9.72
CA ASN A 367 6.26 -7.47 8.94
C ASN A 367 5.03 -7.06 9.75
N THR A 368 4.27 -6.10 9.23
CA THR A 368 3.04 -5.62 9.86
C THR A 368 1.82 -6.50 9.54
N LYS A 369 1.85 -7.22 8.40
CA LYS A 369 0.73 -8.11 8.01
C LYS A 369 0.49 -9.25 8.99
N SER A 370 1.50 -9.64 9.77
CA SER A 370 1.32 -10.64 10.82
C SER A 370 0.24 -10.25 11.86
N TYR A 371 -0.05 -8.96 12.00
CA TYR A 371 -1.05 -8.41 12.94
C TYR A 371 -2.41 -8.18 12.32
N ILE A 372 -2.45 -7.65 11.10
CA ILE A 372 -3.66 -7.12 10.50
C ILE A 372 -4.15 -7.93 9.30
N GLY A 373 -3.36 -8.91 8.85
CA GLY A 373 -3.57 -9.53 7.55
C GLY A 373 -3.11 -8.63 6.39
N HIS A 374 -3.49 -8.97 5.19
CA HIS A 374 -3.11 -8.26 3.97
C HIS A 374 -4.23 -7.31 3.54
N ALA A 375 -4.07 -6.02 3.80
CA ALA A 375 -5.03 -4.97 3.44
C ALA A 375 -4.88 -4.52 1.96
N MET A 376 -4.43 -5.40 1.08
CA MET A 376 -4.37 -5.20 -0.38
C MET A 376 -3.82 -3.82 -0.78
N GLY A 377 -4.64 -2.97 -1.42
CA GLY A 377 -4.25 -1.63 -1.85
C GLY A 377 -3.82 -0.69 -0.73
N ALA A 378 -4.28 -0.90 0.50
CA ALA A 378 -3.89 -0.13 1.67
C ALA A 378 -2.60 -0.66 2.34
N ALA A 379 -2.14 -1.87 2.00
CA ALA A 379 -1.09 -2.57 2.73
C ALA A 379 0.18 -1.72 2.90
N GLY A 380 0.80 -1.27 1.81
CA GLY A 380 2.05 -0.50 1.88
C GLY A 380 1.94 0.78 2.69
N SER A 381 0.81 1.48 2.65
CA SER A 381 0.62 2.70 3.43
C SER A 381 0.42 2.40 4.93
N LEU A 382 -0.32 1.36 5.30
CA LEU A 382 -0.45 0.92 6.71
C LEU A 382 0.88 0.45 7.29
N GLU A 383 1.65 -0.31 6.52
CA GLU A 383 2.96 -0.82 6.91
C GLU A 383 3.97 0.30 7.17
N LEU A 384 3.97 1.31 6.31
CA LEU A 384 4.78 2.50 6.52
C LEU A 384 4.36 3.21 7.82
N ALA A 385 3.06 3.42 8.06
CA ALA A 385 2.56 4.05 9.29
C ALA A 385 2.98 3.27 10.55
N GLY A 386 2.95 1.93 10.50
CA GLY A 386 3.40 1.07 11.59
C GLY A 386 4.87 1.27 11.95
N ASN A 387 5.71 1.64 11.00
CA ASN A 387 7.15 1.82 11.20
C ASN A 387 7.57 3.27 11.48
N LEU A 388 6.84 4.29 10.99
CA LEU A 388 7.22 5.70 11.14
C LEU A 388 7.38 6.15 12.61
N MET A 389 6.61 5.57 13.54
CA MET A 389 6.73 5.90 14.98
C MET A 389 8.10 5.50 15.55
N ALA A 390 8.81 4.57 14.92
CA ALA A 390 10.16 4.17 15.35
C ALA A 390 11.18 5.31 15.31
N PHE A 391 10.92 6.37 14.53
CA PHE A 391 11.72 7.60 14.60
C PHE A 391 11.69 8.29 15.98
N ARG A 392 10.61 8.09 16.75
CA ARG A 392 10.38 8.72 18.05
C ARG A 392 10.59 7.77 19.22
N ASP A 393 9.93 6.61 19.16
CA ASP A 393 9.95 5.64 20.26
C ASP A 393 11.17 4.72 20.24
N GLN A 394 11.93 4.72 19.13
CA GLN A 394 13.16 3.94 18.96
C GLN A 394 12.96 2.42 19.16
N VAL A 395 11.77 1.92 18.82
CA VAL A 395 11.42 0.51 18.91
C VAL A 395 11.02 -0.02 17.54
N VAL A 396 11.53 -1.19 17.18
CA VAL A 396 11.10 -1.95 16.00
C VAL A 396 10.07 -2.98 16.45
N HIS A 397 8.83 -2.89 15.93
CA HIS A 397 7.82 -3.90 16.23
C HIS A 397 8.17 -5.22 15.52
N PRO A 398 7.88 -6.39 16.12
CA PRO A 398 8.25 -7.67 15.53
C PRO A 398 7.32 -8.10 14.41
N THR A 399 7.71 -9.14 13.68
CA THR A 399 6.78 -10.06 13.03
C THR A 399 6.31 -11.04 14.08
N ILE A 400 5.01 -11.17 14.31
CA ILE A 400 4.43 -12.13 15.26
C ILE A 400 4.03 -13.43 14.56
N ASN A 401 3.69 -14.46 15.36
CA ASN A 401 3.21 -15.76 14.92
C ASN A 401 4.28 -16.60 14.18
N VAL A 402 5.55 -16.38 14.47
CA VAL A 402 6.65 -17.20 13.97
C VAL A 402 7.09 -18.18 15.07
N ASP A 403 6.49 -19.38 15.07
CA ASP A 403 6.85 -20.45 16.01
C ASP A 403 8.12 -21.20 15.54
N GLU A 404 8.21 -21.41 14.23
CA GLU A 404 9.33 -22.07 13.57
C GLU A 404 9.67 -21.32 12.27
N LEU A 405 10.81 -20.62 12.28
CA LEU A 405 11.27 -19.87 11.12
C LEU A 405 11.57 -20.81 9.94
N ASP A 406 10.99 -20.51 8.76
CA ASP A 406 11.34 -21.23 7.54
C ASP A 406 12.82 -20.96 7.19
N PRO A 407 13.66 -21.99 7.03
CA PRO A 407 15.07 -21.80 6.68
C PRO A 407 15.31 -21.00 5.39
N GLU A 408 14.37 -21.03 4.43
CA GLU A 408 14.45 -20.22 3.21
C GLU A 408 14.12 -18.75 3.46
N CYS A 409 13.44 -18.45 4.57
CA CYS A 409 13.12 -17.10 5.02
C CYS A 409 14.10 -16.55 6.08
N ASP A 410 15.11 -17.29 6.47
CA ASP A 410 16.11 -16.82 7.44
C ASP A 410 16.94 -15.66 6.86
N LEU A 411 16.73 -14.47 7.42
CA LEU A 411 17.40 -13.23 7.06
C LEU A 411 18.09 -12.63 8.29
N PRO A 412 19.34 -12.13 8.16
CA PRO A 412 19.94 -11.32 9.21
C PRO A 412 19.06 -10.13 9.56
N GLY A 413 18.86 -9.89 10.86
CA GLY A 413 18.10 -8.73 11.34
C GLY A 413 16.58 -8.90 11.42
N LEU A 414 16.01 -10.08 11.14
CA LEU A 414 14.61 -10.36 11.42
C LEU A 414 14.27 -10.11 12.88
N VAL A 415 13.22 -9.31 13.13
CA VAL A 415 12.67 -9.07 14.46
C VAL A 415 11.42 -9.94 14.61
N LEU A 416 11.52 -10.98 15.43
CA LEU A 416 10.50 -12.02 15.57
C LEU A 416 9.92 -12.03 16.97
N ASN A 417 8.60 -12.06 17.07
CA ASN A 417 7.77 -12.26 18.26
C ASN A 417 7.95 -11.27 19.42
N GLU A 418 9.09 -10.57 19.53
CA GLU A 418 9.33 -9.56 20.57
C GLU A 418 9.85 -8.25 19.98
N PRO A 419 9.35 -7.08 20.42
CA PRO A 419 9.86 -5.79 20.00
C PRO A 419 11.36 -5.64 20.34
N GLN A 420 12.09 -4.94 19.49
CA GLN A 420 13.51 -4.66 19.71
C GLN A 420 13.76 -3.16 19.81
N GLU A 421 14.47 -2.74 20.84
CA GLU A 421 14.99 -1.37 20.92
C GLU A 421 16.04 -1.13 19.84
N LYS A 422 15.95 0.03 19.21
CA LYS A 422 16.94 0.52 18.26
C LYS A 422 17.21 2.00 18.56
N PRO A 423 18.29 2.30 19.30
CA PRO A 423 18.53 3.64 19.88
C PRO A 423 18.53 4.79 18.89
N ARG A 424 18.68 4.49 17.61
CA ARG A 424 18.58 5.46 16.53
C ARG A 424 17.99 4.81 15.29
N VAL A 425 16.96 5.44 14.74
CA VAL A 425 16.36 5.11 13.45
C VAL A 425 16.43 6.37 12.59
N ASP A 426 17.16 6.31 11.49
CA ASP A 426 17.31 7.42 10.55
C ASP A 426 16.59 7.15 9.23
N TYR A 427 16.52 5.86 8.78
CA TYR A 427 15.92 5.51 7.51
C TYR A 427 15.05 4.23 7.61
N ILE A 428 13.84 4.34 7.09
CA ILE A 428 12.86 3.24 6.97
C ILE A 428 12.62 2.98 5.49
N LEU A 429 12.82 1.74 5.06
CA LEU A 429 12.48 1.27 3.73
C LEU A 429 11.22 0.42 3.80
N ASN A 430 10.22 0.73 2.97
CA ASN A 430 8.94 0.02 2.93
C ASN A 430 8.72 -0.61 1.56
N ASN A 431 8.68 -1.94 1.52
CA ASN A 431 8.41 -2.74 0.33
C ASN A 431 6.90 -2.93 0.12
N SER A 432 6.48 -2.95 -1.12
CA SER A 432 5.14 -3.40 -1.47
C SER A 432 5.16 -3.99 -2.88
N PHE A 433 4.83 -5.27 -2.99
CA PHE A 433 4.90 -6.04 -4.23
C PHE A 433 3.51 -6.57 -4.58
N GLY A 434 3.17 -6.65 -5.84
CA GLY A 434 1.81 -7.01 -6.25
C GLY A 434 1.76 -7.96 -7.44
N MET A 435 0.61 -8.59 -7.62
CA MET A 435 0.30 -9.42 -8.78
C MET A 435 0.59 -8.67 -10.08
N LEU A 436 0.80 -9.39 -11.17
CA LEU A 436 1.29 -8.90 -12.46
C LEU A 436 2.69 -8.27 -12.35
N GLY A 437 3.42 -8.61 -11.27
CA GLY A 437 4.82 -8.27 -11.09
C GLY A 437 5.10 -6.79 -10.81
N ILE A 438 4.13 -6.04 -10.31
CA ILE A 438 4.38 -4.64 -9.93
C ILE A 438 5.10 -4.56 -8.59
N ASN A 439 6.25 -3.86 -8.56
CA ASN A 439 7.04 -3.63 -7.36
C ASN A 439 7.11 -2.14 -7.06
N SER A 440 6.98 -1.79 -5.79
CA SER A 440 7.17 -0.43 -5.29
C SER A 440 7.96 -0.44 -3.98
N VAL A 441 8.83 0.53 -3.85
CA VAL A 441 9.65 0.77 -2.65
C VAL A 441 9.62 2.25 -2.35
N VAL A 442 9.37 2.61 -1.09
CA VAL A 442 9.54 3.97 -0.58
C VAL A 442 10.56 3.97 0.55
N ILE A 443 11.37 5.02 0.64
CA ILE A 443 12.33 5.23 1.72
C ILE A 443 12.00 6.55 2.39
N VAL A 444 11.76 6.50 3.69
CA VAL A 444 11.50 7.67 4.51
C VAL A 444 12.67 7.89 5.46
N GLY A 445 13.16 9.13 5.52
CA GLY A 445 14.21 9.56 6.41
C GLY A 445 13.67 10.40 7.56
N ARG A 446 14.34 10.35 8.70
CA ARG A 446 14.08 11.25 9.83
C ARG A 446 14.54 12.68 9.48
N VAL A 447 13.74 13.69 9.82
CA VAL A 447 14.04 15.12 9.61
C VAL A 447 14.59 15.75 10.90
#